data_6546adc3bb1e11ad618eac475e74d6dd
#
_entry.id   6546adc3bb1e11ad618eac475e74d6dd
#
_cell.length_a   1.000
_cell.length_b   1.000
_cell.length_c   1.000
_cell.angle_alpha   90.00
_cell.angle_beta   90.00
_cell.angle_gamma   90.00
#
_symmetry.space_group_name_H-M   'P 1'
#
loop_
_entity.id
_entity.type
_entity.pdbx_description
1 polymer ?
#
loop_
_entity_poly.entity_id
_entity_poly.type
_entity_poly.pdbx_seq_one_letter_code
_entity_poly.pdbx_strand_id
1 'polypeptide(L)'
;LTIQFSVISDITTSAVSWQETHTVNTNDYGLYTAIIGQGTSTSVGSSATFDVIDWGASNHLLKVEVDYGGGLIDMGTTAFMSVPYALYSATGSSTSTCGLSIGDTAQGGIIFYLDPSGCHGLVCALTDQSSGIRWYAGSYGNTQAKGDGIYAGKTNTSIIIASQVAIGDDGSTYAARMCNELQITVGGVTYGDWYLPSKFELNEMYLNLHQLGLGGFTFNFYWSSSEFGYFDAWCQIFGSGFQDFFNKNYFNFSVRAVRAF
;
A
#
# COMPACT_ATOMS: atom_id res chain seq x y z
N LEU A 1 27.88 19.96 -20.57
CA LEU A 1 27.88 19.90 -19.12
C LEU A 1 28.07 18.45 -18.69
N THR A 2 29.03 18.17 -17.82
CA THR A 2 29.17 16.83 -17.23
C THR A 2 28.70 16.88 -15.79
N ILE A 3 27.81 15.93 -15.40
CA ILE A 3 27.33 15.80 -14.05
C ILE A 3 27.80 14.48 -13.50
N GLN A 4 28.30 14.48 -12.29
CA GLN A 4 28.66 13.26 -11.55
C GLN A 4 27.74 13.08 -10.38
N PHE A 5 27.13 11.90 -10.30
CA PHE A 5 26.36 11.44 -9.15
C PHE A 5 27.16 10.40 -8.38
N SER A 6 27.24 10.59 -7.06
CA SER A 6 27.83 9.59 -6.17
C SER A 6 26.82 9.20 -5.10
N VAL A 7 26.55 7.89 -4.98
CA VAL A 7 25.77 7.30 -3.91
C VAL A 7 26.72 6.97 -2.78
N ILE A 8 26.59 7.66 -1.65
CA ILE A 8 27.48 7.54 -0.48
C ILE A 8 26.77 6.72 0.58
N SER A 9 27.40 5.65 1.04
CA SER A 9 26.88 4.77 2.11
C SER A 9 27.30 5.22 3.51
N ASP A 10 28.34 6.04 3.64
CA ASP A 10 28.81 6.58 4.92
C ASP A 10 29.38 8.00 4.70
N ILE A 11 28.68 8.99 5.24
CA ILE A 11 29.09 10.40 5.13
C ILE A 11 30.36 10.70 5.92
N THR A 12 30.66 9.94 6.95
CA THR A 12 31.84 10.18 7.82
C THR A 12 33.13 9.79 7.12
N THR A 13 33.09 8.67 6.41
CA THR A 13 34.24 8.15 5.64
C THR A 13 34.19 8.50 4.15
N SER A 14 33.05 9.10 3.71
CA SER A 14 32.77 9.34 2.30
C SER A 14 32.82 8.07 1.45
N ALA A 15 32.47 6.92 2.05
CA ALA A 15 32.43 5.64 1.35
C ALA A 15 31.37 5.66 0.25
N VAL A 16 31.81 5.41 -0.99
CA VAL A 16 30.93 5.42 -2.17
C VAL A 16 30.44 4.00 -2.45
N SER A 17 29.14 3.85 -2.62
CA SER A 17 28.52 2.61 -3.10
C SER A 17 28.51 2.55 -4.62
N TRP A 18 28.22 3.66 -5.27
CA TRP A 18 28.13 3.78 -6.74
C TRP A 18 28.48 5.19 -7.21
N GLN A 19 29.13 5.30 -8.35
CA GLN A 19 29.39 6.59 -8.99
C GLN A 19 29.23 6.50 -10.51
N GLU A 20 28.59 7.50 -11.08
CA GLU A 20 28.37 7.60 -12.52
C GLU A 20 28.46 9.04 -13.02
N THR A 21 28.68 9.21 -14.31
CA THR A 21 28.67 10.49 -14.98
C THR A 21 27.61 10.55 -16.07
N HIS A 22 27.04 11.74 -16.28
CA HIS A 22 26.13 12.08 -17.37
C HIS A 22 26.64 13.25 -18.14
N THR A 23 26.66 13.14 -19.49
CA THR A 23 26.84 14.29 -20.37
C THR A 23 25.45 14.80 -20.77
N VAL A 24 25.10 16.00 -20.37
CA VAL A 24 23.75 16.57 -20.58
C VAL A 24 23.84 17.93 -21.27
N ASN A 25 22.80 18.26 -22.05
CA ASN A 25 22.58 19.60 -22.57
C ASN A 25 21.52 20.30 -21.70
N THR A 26 21.79 21.54 -21.34
CA THR A 26 20.80 22.39 -20.68
C THR A 26 19.92 23.10 -21.70
N ASN A 27 18.70 23.41 -21.32
CA ASN A 27 17.87 24.37 -22.08
C ASN A 27 18.32 25.82 -21.82
N ASP A 28 17.64 26.79 -22.43
CA ASP A 28 17.93 28.23 -22.29
C ASP A 28 17.86 28.76 -20.86
N TYR A 29 17.24 28.01 -19.93
CA TYR A 29 17.12 28.33 -18.51
C TYR A 29 18.13 27.58 -17.63
N GLY A 30 19.04 26.80 -18.23
CA GLY A 30 20.01 26.01 -17.48
C GLY A 30 19.47 24.70 -16.90
N LEU A 31 18.23 24.30 -17.27
CA LEU A 31 17.61 23.06 -16.77
C LEU A 31 18.06 21.85 -17.60
N TYR A 32 18.25 20.74 -16.91
CA TYR A 32 18.55 19.42 -17.51
C TYR A 32 17.76 18.32 -16.84
N THR A 33 17.73 17.14 -17.44
CA THR A 33 17.19 15.91 -16.88
C THR A 33 18.23 14.81 -16.97
N ALA A 34 18.43 14.08 -15.88
CA ALA A 34 19.26 12.89 -15.82
C ALA A 34 18.55 11.82 -14.98
N ILE A 35 18.72 10.55 -15.34
CA ILE A 35 18.16 9.43 -14.59
C ILE A 35 19.33 8.74 -13.89
N ILE A 36 19.36 8.80 -12.57
CA ILE A 36 20.39 8.15 -11.75
C ILE A 36 20.31 6.64 -11.96
N GLY A 37 21.47 5.99 -12.13
CA GLY A 37 21.57 4.58 -12.49
C GLY A 37 21.65 4.31 -13.99
N GLN A 38 21.47 5.33 -14.85
CA GLN A 38 21.57 5.21 -16.31
C GLN A 38 22.77 5.98 -16.91
N GLY A 39 23.65 6.49 -16.07
CA GLY A 39 24.86 7.16 -16.48
C GLY A 39 25.98 6.19 -16.87
N THR A 40 27.13 6.76 -17.20
CA THR A 40 28.37 6.00 -17.44
C THR A 40 29.08 5.77 -16.10
N SER A 41 29.26 4.50 -15.71
CA SER A 41 29.98 4.15 -14.48
C SER A 41 31.41 4.68 -14.51
N THR A 42 31.84 5.25 -13.40
CA THR A 42 33.25 5.67 -13.20
C THR A 42 34.11 4.54 -12.64
N SER A 43 33.53 3.38 -12.36
CA SER A 43 34.16 2.24 -11.67
C SER A 43 34.58 2.58 -10.23
N VAL A 44 34.04 3.64 -9.65
CA VAL A 44 34.20 3.99 -8.23
C VAL A 44 32.98 3.53 -7.46
N GLY A 45 33.21 2.84 -6.34
CA GLY A 45 32.16 2.35 -5.45
C GLY A 45 32.31 0.89 -5.10
N SER A 46 31.57 0.45 -4.07
CA SER A 46 31.56 -0.94 -3.59
C SER A 46 30.65 -1.85 -4.43
N SER A 47 29.70 -1.27 -5.19
CA SER A 47 28.75 -2.00 -6.02
C SER A 47 29.19 -2.02 -7.48
N ALA A 48 29.05 -3.18 -8.13
CA ALA A 48 29.46 -3.35 -9.54
C ALA A 48 28.53 -2.60 -10.50
N THR A 49 27.23 -2.50 -10.15
CA THR A 49 26.20 -1.79 -10.91
C THR A 49 25.24 -1.09 -9.93
N PHE A 50 24.47 -0.13 -10.43
CA PHE A 50 23.54 0.64 -9.59
C PHE A 50 22.41 -0.22 -8.97
N ASP A 51 21.96 -1.23 -9.71
CA ASP A 51 20.85 -2.11 -9.31
C ASP A 51 21.22 -3.13 -8.21
N VAL A 52 22.53 -3.34 -7.99
CA VAL A 52 22.99 -4.24 -6.91
C VAL A 52 23.42 -3.50 -5.63
N ILE A 53 23.14 -2.21 -5.52
CA ILE A 53 23.38 -1.47 -4.29
C ILE A 53 22.49 -2.04 -3.18
N ASP A 54 23.08 -2.39 -2.04
CA ASP A 54 22.31 -2.76 -0.86
C ASP A 54 21.79 -1.50 -0.14
N TRP A 55 20.61 -1.06 -0.56
CA TRP A 55 19.94 0.11 -0.01
C TRP A 55 19.50 -0.06 1.44
N GLY A 56 19.48 -1.29 1.95
CA GLY A 56 19.13 -1.59 3.34
C GLY A 56 20.33 -1.53 4.30
N ALA A 57 21.56 -1.56 3.79
CA ALA A 57 22.77 -1.61 4.61
C ALA A 57 23.06 -0.32 5.37
N SER A 58 22.62 0.85 4.85
CA SER A 58 22.84 2.15 5.47
C SER A 58 21.90 3.23 4.91
N ASN A 59 21.88 4.40 5.57
CA ASN A 59 21.21 5.60 5.02
C ASN A 59 22.10 6.18 3.91
N HIS A 60 21.74 5.91 2.67
CA HIS A 60 22.46 6.40 1.51
C HIS A 60 22.19 7.90 1.25
N LEU A 61 23.21 8.58 0.78
CA LEU A 61 23.21 9.98 0.42
C LEU A 61 23.56 10.15 -1.06
N LEU A 62 22.99 11.12 -1.72
CA LEU A 62 23.33 11.52 -3.07
C LEU A 62 24.21 12.75 -3.02
N LYS A 63 25.44 12.64 -3.51
CA LYS A 63 26.32 13.77 -3.79
C LYS A 63 26.24 14.10 -5.28
N VAL A 64 26.14 15.38 -5.59
CA VAL A 64 26.06 15.90 -6.95
C VAL A 64 27.28 16.80 -7.20
N GLU A 65 28.00 16.54 -8.27
CA GLU A 65 29.12 17.36 -8.72
C GLU A 65 28.91 17.73 -10.21
N VAL A 66 29.31 18.94 -10.58
CA VAL A 66 29.06 19.46 -11.94
C VAL A 66 30.34 20.07 -12.51
N ASP A 67 30.68 19.70 -13.76
CA ASP A 67 31.80 20.28 -14.52
C ASP A 67 31.25 21.21 -15.63
N TYR A 68 31.59 22.49 -15.50
CA TYR A 68 31.29 23.53 -16.50
C TYR A 68 32.43 23.77 -17.45
N GLY A 69 33.47 22.89 -17.46
CA GLY A 69 34.69 23.07 -18.26
C GLY A 69 35.93 23.48 -17.45
N GLY A 70 35.85 23.46 -16.12
CA GLY A 70 36.95 23.77 -15.21
C GLY A 70 37.23 22.70 -14.14
N GLY A 71 36.57 21.52 -14.27
CA GLY A 71 36.61 20.45 -13.30
C GLY A 71 35.32 20.35 -12.46
N LEU A 72 35.18 19.24 -11.75
CA LEU A 72 33.98 18.95 -10.93
C LEU A 72 33.91 19.92 -9.75
N ILE A 73 32.75 20.55 -9.60
CA ILE A 73 32.39 21.43 -8.47
C ILE A 73 31.32 20.75 -7.69
N ASP A 74 31.51 20.64 -6.37
CA ASP A 74 30.56 20.05 -5.43
C ASP A 74 29.31 20.94 -5.28
N MET A 75 28.13 20.41 -5.63
CA MET A 75 26.84 21.09 -5.53
C MET A 75 26.08 20.71 -4.27
N GLY A 76 26.65 19.81 -3.45
CA GLY A 76 26.09 19.39 -2.19
C GLY A 76 25.72 17.90 -2.15
N THR A 77 25.42 17.48 -0.93
CA THR A 77 25.03 16.11 -0.61
C THR A 77 23.69 16.13 0.10
N THR A 78 22.75 15.30 -0.33
CA THR A 78 21.40 15.19 0.26
C THR A 78 21.06 13.73 0.52
N ALA A 79 20.20 13.48 1.51
CA ALA A 79 19.71 12.14 1.77
C ALA A 79 18.81 11.66 0.60
N PHE A 80 18.95 10.40 0.23
CA PHE A 80 17.93 9.75 -0.59
C PHE A 80 16.63 9.68 0.23
N MET A 81 15.65 10.49 -0.16
CA MET A 81 14.31 10.41 0.39
C MET A 81 13.60 9.26 -0.33
N SER A 82 13.22 8.21 0.41
CA SER A 82 12.43 7.12 -0.16
C SER A 82 11.11 7.66 -0.67
N VAL A 83 10.86 7.55 -1.97
CA VAL A 83 9.50 7.65 -2.49
C VAL A 83 8.78 6.34 -2.18
N PRO A 84 7.51 6.35 -1.79
CA PRO A 84 6.78 5.15 -1.33
C PRO A 84 6.81 3.96 -2.30
N TYR A 85 7.10 4.18 -3.56
CA TYR A 85 7.19 3.13 -4.60
C TYR A 85 8.60 2.61 -4.87
N ALA A 86 9.66 3.21 -4.33
CA ALA A 86 11.04 2.78 -4.56
C ALA A 86 11.50 1.66 -3.61
N LEU A 87 10.69 1.30 -2.62
CA LEU A 87 10.99 0.26 -1.63
C LEU A 87 10.70 -1.17 -2.10
N TYR A 88 10.25 -1.36 -3.34
CA TYR A 88 9.98 -2.69 -3.87
C TYR A 88 10.75 -2.96 -5.14
N SER A 89 12.05 -3.18 -5.01
CA SER A 89 12.80 -4.00 -5.98
C SER A 89 12.70 -5.45 -5.52
N ALA A 90 12.03 -6.25 -6.33
CA ALA A 90 11.72 -7.66 -6.06
C ALA A 90 12.91 -8.61 -6.19
N THR A 91 14.08 -8.28 -5.61
CA THR A 91 15.25 -9.17 -5.61
C THR A 91 15.99 -9.24 -4.27
N GLY A 92 15.40 -8.73 -3.24
CA GLY A 92 15.78 -9.10 -1.89
C GLY A 92 14.92 -10.28 -1.46
N SER A 93 15.43 -11.50 -1.50
CA SER A 93 14.91 -12.57 -0.68
C SER A 93 15.11 -12.17 0.79
N SER A 94 14.27 -11.26 1.27
CA SER A 94 14.04 -11.17 2.70
C SER A 94 13.33 -12.46 3.06
N THR A 95 14.08 -13.43 3.56
CA THR A 95 13.45 -14.48 4.34
C THR A 95 12.66 -13.74 5.41
N SER A 96 11.35 -13.63 5.23
CA SER A 96 10.44 -13.20 6.27
C SER A 96 10.84 -13.94 7.53
N THR A 97 11.31 -13.23 8.55
CA THR A 97 11.71 -13.86 9.81
C THR A 97 10.54 -14.59 10.46
N CYS A 98 9.33 -14.34 10.00
CA CYS A 98 8.08 -14.92 10.48
C CYS A 98 7.55 -16.07 9.62
N GLY A 99 8.16 -16.36 8.45
CA GLY A 99 7.77 -17.45 7.57
C GLY A 99 6.36 -17.33 6.98
N LEU A 100 5.78 -16.12 6.93
CA LEU A 100 4.46 -15.85 6.40
C LEU A 100 4.53 -15.45 4.91
N SER A 101 3.52 -15.85 4.13
CA SER A 101 3.39 -15.53 2.71
C SER A 101 1.95 -15.11 2.38
N ILE A 102 1.79 -14.33 1.31
CA ILE A 102 0.46 -14.04 0.75
C ILE A 102 -0.22 -15.36 0.37
N GLY A 103 -1.48 -15.51 0.76
CA GLY A 103 -2.28 -16.73 0.56
C GLY A 103 -2.22 -17.73 1.71
N ASP A 104 -1.31 -17.56 2.67
CA ASP A 104 -1.28 -18.41 3.87
C ASP A 104 -2.50 -18.15 4.74
N THR A 105 -2.98 -19.21 5.40
CA THR A 105 -4.02 -19.12 6.41
C THR A 105 -3.39 -18.89 7.78
N ALA A 106 -3.59 -17.71 8.34
CA ALA A 106 -3.08 -17.32 9.65
C ALA A 106 -4.01 -16.30 10.31
N GLN A 107 -3.89 -16.10 11.61
CA GLN A 107 -4.57 -15.00 12.32
C GLN A 107 -6.10 -14.97 12.13
N GLY A 108 -6.72 -16.14 11.88
CA GLY A 108 -8.16 -16.28 11.66
C GLY A 108 -8.64 -16.04 10.22
N GLY A 109 -7.74 -15.79 9.26
CA GLY A 109 -8.08 -15.50 7.86
C GLY A 109 -7.00 -15.90 6.87
N ILE A 110 -7.06 -15.37 5.64
CA ILE A 110 -6.07 -15.54 4.58
C ILE A 110 -5.28 -14.24 4.46
N ILE A 111 -3.95 -14.33 4.46
CA ILE A 111 -3.05 -13.18 4.31
C ILE A 111 -3.16 -12.64 2.88
N PHE A 112 -3.50 -11.35 2.73
CA PHE A 112 -3.53 -10.68 1.43
C PHE A 112 -2.57 -9.50 1.33
N TYR A 113 -2.00 -9.07 2.46
CA TYR A 113 -0.99 -8.03 2.51
C TYR A 113 0.01 -8.33 3.64
N LEU A 114 1.29 -8.13 3.35
CA LEU A 114 2.38 -8.15 4.33
C LEU A 114 3.17 -6.84 4.23
N ASP A 115 3.56 -6.32 5.37
CA ASP A 115 4.49 -5.19 5.42
C ASP A 115 5.92 -5.63 5.02
N PRO A 116 6.86 -4.71 4.84
CA PRO A 116 8.24 -5.07 4.46
C PRO A 116 8.96 -5.97 5.46
N SER A 117 8.53 -6.06 6.72
CA SER A 117 9.10 -6.99 7.70
C SER A 117 8.67 -8.43 7.46
N GLY A 118 7.54 -8.63 6.77
CA GLY A 118 6.90 -9.91 6.57
C GLY A 118 6.31 -10.53 7.85
N CYS A 119 6.19 -9.75 8.92
CA CYS A 119 5.68 -10.20 10.21
C CYS A 119 4.32 -9.59 10.57
N HIS A 120 3.99 -8.47 9.95
CA HIS A 120 2.71 -7.77 10.12
C HIS A 120 2.01 -7.61 8.79
N GLY A 121 0.70 -7.54 8.82
CA GLY A 121 -0.05 -7.45 7.58
C GLY A 121 -1.55 -7.43 7.79
N LEU A 122 -2.26 -7.81 6.74
CA LEU A 122 -3.71 -7.91 6.72
C LEU A 122 -4.16 -9.30 6.28
N VAL A 123 -5.15 -9.81 6.97
CA VAL A 123 -5.90 -11.00 6.59
C VAL A 123 -7.34 -10.66 6.24
N CYS A 124 -7.94 -11.36 5.29
CA CYS A 124 -9.38 -11.36 5.09
C CYS A 124 -10.01 -12.62 5.67
N ALA A 125 -11.25 -12.55 6.07
CA ALA A 125 -12.02 -13.71 6.50
C ALA A 125 -12.10 -14.78 5.40
N LEU A 126 -12.17 -16.06 5.78
CA LEU A 126 -12.17 -17.19 4.83
C LEU A 126 -13.39 -17.21 3.90
N THR A 127 -14.50 -16.65 4.35
CA THR A 127 -15.78 -16.61 3.62
C THR A 127 -16.38 -15.21 3.68
N ASP A 128 -17.29 -14.91 2.75
CA ASP A 128 -18.07 -13.68 2.80
C ASP A 128 -18.97 -13.66 4.03
N GLN A 129 -19.07 -12.51 4.70
CA GLN A 129 -19.98 -12.32 5.81
C GLN A 129 -21.41 -12.11 5.33
N SER A 130 -21.57 -11.60 4.12
CA SER A 130 -22.85 -11.49 3.42
C SER A 130 -22.66 -11.57 1.93
N SER A 131 -23.61 -12.19 1.23
CA SER A 131 -23.73 -12.15 -0.23
C SER A 131 -24.56 -10.96 -0.71
N GLY A 132 -25.15 -10.18 0.21
CA GLY A 132 -25.97 -9.02 -0.11
C GLY A 132 -26.42 -8.26 1.12
N ILE A 133 -25.88 -7.06 1.33
CA ILE A 133 -26.22 -6.19 2.47
C ILE A 133 -26.04 -4.72 2.05
N ARG A 134 -26.83 -3.83 2.65
CA ARG A 134 -26.67 -2.38 2.50
C ARG A 134 -25.44 -1.86 3.22
N TRP A 135 -24.93 -0.70 2.75
CA TRP A 135 -23.77 -0.06 3.35
C TRP A 135 -24.09 0.75 4.61
N TYR A 136 -25.27 1.35 4.72
CA TYR A 136 -25.69 2.32 5.72
C TYR A 136 -26.71 1.75 6.71
N ALA A 137 -26.97 2.44 7.83
CA ALA A 137 -27.86 1.98 8.90
C ALA A 137 -29.33 2.39 8.71
N GLY A 138 -29.74 2.79 7.49
CA GLY A 138 -31.14 3.14 7.17
C GLY A 138 -31.39 4.61 6.87
N SER A 139 -30.49 5.49 7.28
CA SER A 139 -30.57 6.93 6.96
C SER A 139 -29.37 7.40 6.19
N TYR A 140 -29.59 8.21 5.16
CA TYR A 140 -28.51 8.81 4.37
C TYR A 140 -27.83 9.96 5.12
N GLY A 141 -26.55 10.10 4.90
CA GLY A 141 -25.72 11.18 5.46
C GLY A 141 -24.25 11.03 5.07
N ASN A 142 -23.51 12.10 5.29
CA ASN A 142 -22.06 12.07 5.16
C ASN A 142 -21.45 11.55 6.46
N THR A 143 -20.83 10.40 6.42
CA THR A 143 -20.08 9.85 7.56
C THR A 143 -18.69 10.43 7.66
N GLN A 144 -18.13 10.92 6.56
CA GLN A 144 -16.74 11.35 6.39
C GLN A 144 -15.71 10.22 6.49
N ALA A 145 -16.13 8.97 6.34
CA ALA A 145 -15.25 7.81 6.26
C ALA A 145 -14.54 7.77 4.90
N LYS A 146 -13.60 8.65 4.66
CA LYS A 146 -12.94 8.86 3.37
C LYS A 146 -11.49 8.36 3.33
N GLY A 147 -11.04 7.68 4.37
CA GLY A 147 -9.72 7.08 4.39
C GLY A 147 -9.56 6.08 3.25
N ASP A 148 -8.42 6.15 2.55
CA ASP A 148 -8.04 5.22 1.49
C ASP A 148 -6.56 4.86 1.67
N GLY A 149 -6.24 3.58 1.61
CA GLY A 149 -4.90 3.05 1.89
C GLY A 149 -4.94 1.87 2.85
N ILE A 150 -3.75 1.31 3.10
CA ILE A 150 -3.56 0.21 4.08
C ILE A 150 -3.88 0.71 5.48
N TYR A 151 -4.60 -0.09 6.26
CA TYR A 151 -5.12 0.16 7.60
C TYR A 151 -6.20 1.25 7.69
N ALA A 152 -6.58 1.91 6.60
CA ALA A 152 -7.61 2.95 6.60
C ALA A 152 -9.02 2.39 6.88
N GLY A 153 -9.29 1.16 6.49
CA GLY A 153 -10.60 0.53 6.69
C GLY A 153 -11.02 0.43 8.15
N LYS A 154 -10.09 0.22 9.07
CA LYS A 154 -10.37 0.17 10.51
C LYS A 154 -10.92 1.49 11.04
N THR A 155 -10.27 2.58 10.69
CA THR A 155 -10.72 3.93 11.07
C THR A 155 -12.05 4.29 10.39
N ASN A 156 -12.18 4.00 9.08
CA ASN A 156 -13.43 4.22 8.36
C ASN A 156 -14.60 3.47 8.99
N THR A 157 -14.43 2.19 9.32
CA THR A 157 -15.45 1.37 9.96
C THR A 157 -15.95 1.99 11.27
N SER A 158 -15.02 2.45 12.12
CA SER A 158 -15.37 3.13 13.38
C SER A 158 -16.13 4.44 13.14
N ILE A 159 -15.68 5.25 12.15
CA ILE A 159 -16.35 6.50 11.77
C ILE A 159 -17.76 6.23 11.25
N ILE A 160 -17.95 5.22 10.38
CA ILE A 160 -19.26 4.84 9.83
C ILE A 160 -20.21 4.49 10.98
N ILE A 161 -19.80 3.60 11.88
CA ILE A 161 -20.64 3.16 13.01
C ILE A 161 -21.03 4.35 13.89
N ALA A 162 -20.07 5.16 14.31
CA ALA A 162 -20.32 6.32 15.14
C ALA A 162 -21.25 7.35 14.47
N SER A 163 -21.02 7.64 13.18
CA SER A 163 -21.81 8.61 12.41
C SER A 163 -23.23 8.10 12.18
N GLN A 164 -23.41 6.81 11.88
CA GLN A 164 -24.75 6.24 11.62
C GLN A 164 -25.64 6.28 12.86
N VAL A 165 -25.08 6.12 14.06
CA VAL A 165 -25.84 6.32 15.31
C VAL A 165 -26.41 7.74 15.39
N ALA A 166 -25.64 8.75 14.99
CA ALA A 166 -26.07 10.15 15.02
C ALA A 166 -27.00 10.53 13.85
N ILE A 167 -26.78 9.97 12.64
CA ILE A 167 -27.58 10.24 11.45
C ILE A 167 -28.97 9.60 11.56
N GLY A 168 -29.05 8.37 12.09
CA GLY A 168 -30.28 7.60 12.25
C GLY A 168 -30.07 6.13 11.92
N ASP A 169 -29.99 5.30 12.96
CA ASP A 169 -29.84 3.84 12.91
C ASP A 169 -31.20 3.19 13.12
N ASP A 170 -31.66 2.40 12.16
CA ASP A 170 -32.92 1.67 12.24
C ASP A 170 -32.80 0.32 12.99
N GLY A 171 -31.63 0.02 13.55
CA GLY A 171 -31.33 -1.20 14.30
C GLY A 171 -30.99 -2.42 13.44
N SER A 172 -31.13 -2.33 12.12
CA SER A 172 -30.76 -3.44 11.22
C SER A 172 -29.26 -3.45 10.93
N THR A 173 -28.75 -4.64 10.63
CA THR A 173 -27.34 -4.83 10.28
C THR A 173 -26.99 -4.18 8.95
N TYR A 174 -25.78 -3.68 8.83
CA TYR A 174 -25.19 -3.09 7.62
C TYR A 174 -23.70 -3.43 7.53
N ALA A 175 -23.08 -3.17 6.39
CA ALA A 175 -21.75 -3.67 6.04
C ALA A 175 -20.68 -3.44 7.13
N ALA A 176 -20.54 -2.20 7.62
CA ALA A 176 -19.52 -1.88 8.61
C ALA A 176 -19.80 -2.55 9.98
N ARG A 177 -21.06 -2.56 10.44
CA ARG A 177 -21.46 -3.22 11.70
C ARG A 177 -21.21 -4.72 11.62
N MET A 178 -21.58 -5.37 10.51
CA MET A 178 -21.39 -6.81 10.32
C MET A 178 -19.91 -7.20 10.44
N CYS A 179 -19.00 -6.42 9.85
CA CYS A 179 -17.58 -6.68 10.00
C CYS A 179 -17.09 -6.46 11.44
N ASN A 180 -17.51 -5.36 12.06
CA ASN A 180 -17.07 -5.00 13.43
C ASN A 180 -17.56 -5.98 14.52
N GLU A 181 -18.69 -6.61 14.30
CA GLU A 181 -19.28 -7.59 15.25
C GLU A 181 -18.79 -9.02 14.97
N LEU A 182 -18.02 -9.23 13.91
CA LEU A 182 -17.52 -10.56 13.53
C LEU A 182 -16.54 -11.11 14.57
N GLN A 183 -16.74 -12.36 14.93
CA GLN A 183 -15.81 -13.13 15.76
C GLN A 183 -15.48 -14.44 15.08
N ILE A 184 -14.20 -14.74 14.91
CA ILE A 184 -13.71 -15.99 14.34
C ILE A 184 -12.80 -16.67 15.35
N THR A 185 -13.11 -17.91 15.69
CA THR A 185 -12.30 -18.70 16.62
C THR A 185 -11.54 -19.80 15.87
N VAL A 186 -10.22 -19.79 15.97
CA VAL A 186 -9.34 -20.79 15.37
C VAL A 186 -8.32 -21.23 16.41
N GLY A 187 -8.18 -22.52 16.62
CA GLY A 187 -7.21 -23.07 17.57
C GLY A 187 -7.39 -22.59 19.02
N GLY A 188 -8.62 -22.24 19.42
CA GLY A 188 -8.92 -21.70 20.75
C GLY A 188 -8.66 -20.20 20.93
N VAL A 189 -8.19 -19.51 19.88
CA VAL A 189 -8.02 -18.04 19.87
C VAL A 189 -9.17 -17.40 19.12
N THR A 190 -9.83 -16.43 19.74
CA THR A 190 -10.92 -15.66 19.12
C THR A 190 -10.42 -14.31 18.65
N TYR A 191 -10.62 -14.05 17.36
CA TYR A 191 -10.30 -12.80 16.68
C TYR A 191 -11.58 -12.00 16.49
N GLY A 192 -11.67 -10.80 17.07
CA GLY A 192 -12.88 -9.96 17.09
C GLY A 192 -12.64 -8.52 16.64
N ASP A 193 -11.46 -8.22 16.06
CA ASP A 193 -11.06 -6.88 15.63
C ASP A 193 -11.18 -6.70 14.08
N TRP A 194 -12.20 -7.33 13.53
CA TRP A 194 -12.52 -7.27 12.11
C TRP A 194 -13.16 -5.93 11.72
N TYR A 195 -12.94 -5.52 10.47
CA TYR A 195 -13.47 -4.28 9.94
C TYR A 195 -13.76 -4.38 8.43
N LEU A 196 -14.53 -3.45 7.90
CA LEU A 196 -14.83 -3.34 6.46
C LEU A 196 -13.62 -2.74 5.75
N PRO A 197 -13.03 -3.40 4.74
CA PRO A 197 -11.83 -2.93 4.06
C PRO A 197 -12.01 -1.54 3.43
N SER A 198 -10.97 -0.71 3.41
CA SER A 198 -10.95 0.49 2.59
C SER A 198 -11.02 0.12 1.10
N LYS A 199 -11.24 1.10 0.23
CA LYS A 199 -11.23 0.89 -1.23
C LYS A 199 -9.87 0.32 -1.68
N PHE A 200 -8.76 0.81 -1.12
CA PHE A 200 -7.43 0.31 -1.40
C PHE A 200 -7.21 -1.13 -0.91
N GLU A 201 -7.57 -1.42 0.35
CA GLU A 201 -7.45 -2.77 0.93
C GLU A 201 -8.29 -3.80 0.16
N LEU A 202 -9.46 -3.40 -0.32
CA LEU A 202 -10.31 -4.25 -1.14
C LEU A 202 -9.63 -4.57 -2.49
N ASN A 203 -8.94 -3.60 -3.08
CA ASN A 203 -8.15 -3.82 -4.29
C ASN A 203 -6.95 -4.76 -4.06
N GLU A 204 -6.28 -4.66 -2.92
CA GLU A 204 -5.21 -5.61 -2.56
C GLU A 204 -5.74 -7.05 -2.43
N MET A 205 -6.94 -7.24 -1.88
CA MET A 205 -7.58 -8.56 -1.85
C MET A 205 -7.88 -9.07 -3.26
N TYR A 206 -8.32 -8.20 -4.16
CA TYR A 206 -8.56 -8.56 -5.56
C TYR A 206 -7.26 -8.98 -6.25
N LEU A 207 -6.21 -8.19 -6.17
CA LEU A 207 -4.93 -8.43 -6.85
C LEU A 207 -4.18 -9.64 -6.28
N ASN A 208 -4.11 -9.72 -4.95
CA ASN A 208 -3.23 -10.66 -4.27
C ASN A 208 -3.90 -12.00 -3.94
N LEU A 209 -5.23 -12.08 -3.95
CA LEU A 209 -5.95 -13.34 -3.72
C LEU A 209 -6.86 -13.73 -4.90
N HIS A 210 -7.84 -12.88 -5.26
CA HIS A 210 -8.86 -13.27 -6.25
C HIS A 210 -8.24 -13.59 -7.62
N GLN A 211 -7.33 -12.77 -8.13
CA GLN A 211 -6.66 -13.03 -9.41
C GLN A 211 -5.80 -14.29 -9.39
N LEU A 212 -5.38 -14.75 -8.22
CA LEU A 212 -4.63 -15.99 -8.03
C LEU A 212 -5.54 -17.20 -7.75
N GLY A 213 -6.86 -17.03 -7.80
CA GLY A 213 -7.83 -18.08 -7.50
C GLY A 213 -7.93 -18.44 -6.02
N LEU A 214 -7.43 -17.58 -5.13
CA LEU A 214 -7.44 -17.74 -3.68
C LEU A 214 -8.61 -17.00 -3.03
N GLY A 215 -8.96 -17.35 -1.79
CA GLY A 215 -9.93 -16.65 -0.95
C GLY A 215 -11.40 -16.95 -1.26
N GLY A 216 -11.71 -17.71 -2.31
CA GLY A 216 -13.09 -18.15 -2.63
C GLY A 216 -14.06 -16.98 -2.85
N PHE A 217 -13.61 -15.90 -3.48
CA PHE A 217 -14.44 -14.74 -3.79
C PHE A 217 -15.39 -15.03 -4.95
N THR A 218 -16.59 -14.44 -4.90
CA THR A 218 -17.54 -14.45 -6.01
C THR A 218 -17.23 -13.33 -7.01
N PHE A 219 -17.73 -13.44 -8.25
CA PHE A 219 -17.63 -12.37 -9.26
C PHE A 219 -18.61 -11.21 -9.01
N ASN A 220 -18.95 -10.96 -7.76
CA ASN A 220 -19.91 -9.94 -7.35
C ASN A 220 -19.20 -8.62 -7.01
N PHE A 221 -20.03 -7.60 -6.70
CA PHE A 221 -19.58 -6.36 -6.08
C PHE A 221 -19.31 -6.60 -4.59
N TYR A 222 -18.23 -6.01 -4.10
CA TYR A 222 -17.90 -5.98 -2.67
C TYR A 222 -17.87 -4.55 -2.17
N TRP A 223 -18.53 -4.29 -1.04
CA TRP A 223 -18.48 -2.99 -0.39
C TRP A 223 -17.11 -2.70 0.19
N SER A 224 -16.67 -1.44 0.04
CA SER A 224 -15.58 -0.88 0.85
C SER A 224 -16.12 0.01 1.96
N SER A 225 -15.28 0.34 2.93
CA SER A 225 -15.59 1.35 3.96
C SER A 225 -15.37 2.79 3.50
N SER A 226 -14.84 3.01 2.29
CA SER A 226 -14.60 4.36 1.78
C SER A 226 -15.89 4.97 1.27
N GLU A 227 -16.31 6.07 1.90
CA GLU A 227 -17.49 6.83 1.47
C GLU A 227 -17.15 7.68 0.23
N PHE A 228 -18.01 7.63 -0.79
CA PHE A 228 -17.92 8.56 -1.93
C PHE A 228 -18.62 9.89 -1.60
N GLY A 229 -19.85 9.83 -1.10
CA GLY A 229 -20.63 11.01 -0.80
C GLY A 229 -21.85 10.75 0.06
N TYR A 230 -22.80 11.69 0.06
CA TYR A 230 -24.01 11.62 0.89
C TYR A 230 -24.82 10.35 0.63
N PHE A 231 -24.98 9.98 -0.65
CA PHE A 231 -25.81 8.85 -1.07
C PHE A 231 -25.00 7.59 -1.39
N ASP A 232 -23.69 7.70 -1.69
CA ASP A 232 -22.94 6.65 -2.36
C ASP A 232 -21.67 6.27 -1.59
N ALA A 233 -21.25 5.03 -1.75
CA ALA A 233 -20.02 4.48 -1.19
C ALA A 233 -19.26 3.67 -2.26
N TRP A 234 -17.94 3.58 -2.12
CA TRP A 234 -17.08 2.82 -3.02
C TRP A 234 -17.27 1.31 -2.87
N CYS A 235 -17.21 0.63 -3.99
CA CYS A 235 -17.19 -0.82 -4.08
C CYS A 235 -16.22 -1.28 -5.18
N GLN A 236 -15.99 -2.59 -5.27
CA GLN A 236 -15.19 -3.19 -6.33
C GLN A 236 -15.89 -4.42 -6.91
N ILE A 237 -15.86 -4.56 -8.23
CA ILE A 237 -16.38 -5.71 -8.96
C ILE A 237 -15.28 -6.74 -9.06
N PHE A 238 -15.39 -7.87 -8.36
CA PHE A 238 -14.38 -8.92 -8.40
C PHE A 238 -14.37 -9.71 -9.72
N GLY A 239 -15.42 -9.59 -10.55
CA GLY A 239 -15.40 -10.16 -11.90
C GLY A 239 -14.48 -9.42 -12.89
N SER A 240 -14.13 -8.15 -12.64
CA SER A 240 -13.31 -7.33 -13.54
C SER A 240 -12.21 -6.52 -12.85
N GLY A 241 -12.27 -6.39 -11.53
CA GLY A 241 -11.39 -5.53 -10.75
C GLY A 241 -11.76 -4.04 -10.79
N PHE A 242 -12.80 -3.66 -11.53
CA PHE A 242 -13.20 -2.26 -11.65
C PHE A 242 -13.75 -1.73 -10.33
N GLN A 243 -13.31 -0.55 -9.92
CA GLN A 243 -13.81 0.15 -8.74
C GLN A 243 -14.81 1.22 -9.17
N ASP A 244 -15.96 1.25 -8.51
CA ASP A 244 -17.04 2.17 -8.77
C ASP A 244 -17.73 2.57 -7.46
N PHE A 245 -18.65 3.49 -7.51
CA PHE A 245 -19.45 3.87 -6.36
C PHE A 245 -20.93 3.63 -6.64
N PHE A 246 -21.65 3.17 -5.63
CA PHE A 246 -23.07 2.88 -5.71
C PHE A 246 -23.81 3.38 -4.49
N ASN A 247 -25.13 3.52 -4.67
CA ASN A 247 -26.02 3.99 -3.63
C ASN A 247 -25.96 3.08 -2.39
N LYS A 248 -25.83 3.67 -1.22
CA LYS A 248 -25.64 3.00 0.07
C LYS A 248 -26.76 2.02 0.44
N ASN A 249 -27.94 2.13 -0.20
CA ASN A 249 -29.06 1.23 0.04
C ASN A 249 -29.10 -0.03 -0.82
N TYR A 250 -28.12 -0.23 -1.72
CA TYR A 250 -28.03 -1.46 -2.49
C TYR A 250 -27.79 -2.69 -1.57
N PHE A 251 -28.63 -3.71 -1.77
CA PHE A 251 -28.60 -4.93 -0.93
C PHE A 251 -27.88 -6.12 -1.57
N ASN A 252 -27.42 -5.99 -2.81
CA ASN A 252 -26.87 -7.12 -3.55
C ASN A 252 -25.33 -7.18 -3.54
N PHE A 253 -24.67 -6.38 -2.71
CA PHE A 253 -23.22 -6.34 -2.65
C PHE A 253 -22.70 -7.16 -1.48
N SER A 254 -21.68 -7.95 -1.77
CA SER A 254 -21.02 -8.82 -0.80
C SER A 254 -20.17 -8.02 0.19
N VAL A 255 -19.89 -8.63 1.32
CA VAL A 255 -18.99 -8.11 2.34
C VAL A 255 -17.99 -9.18 2.72
N ARG A 256 -16.70 -8.83 2.70
CA ARG A 256 -15.61 -9.63 3.24
C ARG A 256 -14.85 -8.79 4.27
N ALA A 257 -14.87 -9.23 5.52
CA ALA A 257 -14.18 -8.55 6.61
C ALA A 257 -12.66 -8.76 6.54
N VAL A 258 -11.92 -7.77 7.00
CA VAL A 258 -10.44 -7.81 7.10
C VAL A 258 -10.00 -7.45 8.52
N ARG A 259 -8.79 -7.86 8.89
CA ARG A 259 -8.15 -7.47 10.15
C ARG A 259 -6.64 -7.33 9.99
N ALA A 260 -6.05 -6.49 10.83
CA ALA A 260 -4.58 -6.34 10.93
C ALA A 260 -3.99 -7.30 11.96
N PHE A 261 -2.74 -7.66 11.78
CA PHE A 261 -1.97 -8.48 12.71
C PHE A 261 -0.50 -8.07 12.78
#